data_324d308eef69711111f425c98c5eaf50
#
_entry.id   324d308eef69711111f425c98c5eaf50
#
_cell.length_a   1.000
_cell.length_b   1.000
_cell.length_c   1.000
_cell.angle_alpha   90.00
_cell.angle_beta   90.00
_cell.angle_gamma   90.00
#
_symmetry.space_group_name_H-M   'P 1'
#
loop_
_entity.id
_entity.type
_entity.pdbx_description
1 polymer ?
#
loop_
_entity_poly.entity_id
_entity_poly.type
_entity_poly.pdbx_seq_one_letter_code
_entity_poly.pdbx_strand_id
1 'polypeptide(L)'
;MEQKLRVGILGATGMVGQRFISLLENHPWFEVVTLAASPRSAGKTYEEAVGGRWKMDTPMPEAVKKLVVMNVNDVEHVASTVDFVFSAVDMSKDEIKAIEEAYAKTETPVVSNNSAHRWTPDVPMVVPEINPEHFDVIEFQKKRLGTKRGFIAVKPNCSIQSYAPVLTAWK
;
A
#
# COMPACT_ATOMS: atom_id res chain seq x y z
N MET A 1 -10.43 21.14 11.52
CA MET A 1 -9.94 20.33 10.40
C MET A 1 -9.82 18.91 10.94
N GLU A 2 -10.47 17.93 10.29
CA GLU A 2 -10.27 16.53 10.67
C GLU A 2 -8.80 16.15 10.48
N GLN A 3 -8.26 15.41 11.43
CA GLN A 3 -6.89 14.93 11.37
C GLN A 3 -6.76 13.91 10.21
N LYS A 4 -5.82 14.13 9.29
CA LYS A 4 -5.56 13.20 8.20
C LYS A 4 -5.03 11.88 8.75
N LEU A 5 -5.38 10.77 8.09
CA LEU A 5 -4.80 9.46 8.39
C LEU A 5 -3.34 9.41 7.91
N ARG A 6 -2.47 8.89 8.76
CA ARG A 6 -1.04 8.73 8.50
C ARG A 6 -0.80 7.48 7.65
N VAL A 7 -0.19 7.66 6.50
CA VAL A 7 -0.01 6.59 5.51
C VAL A 7 1.45 6.22 5.34
N GLY A 8 1.73 4.93 5.32
CA GLY A 8 3.00 4.36 4.91
C GLY A 8 2.95 3.82 3.48
N ILE A 9 4.05 3.97 2.74
CA ILE A 9 4.22 3.37 1.42
C ILE A 9 5.31 2.30 1.49
N LEU A 10 4.92 1.03 1.34
CA LEU A 10 5.84 -0.10 1.25
C LEU A 10 6.25 -0.30 -0.22
N GLY A 11 7.55 -0.36 -0.47
CA GLY A 11 8.09 -0.37 -1.84
C GLY A 11 8.17 1.05 -2.45
N ALA A 12 8.39 2.06 -1.61
CA ALA A 12 8.33 3.48 -1.96
C ALA A 12 9.26 3.91 -3.10
N THR A 13 10.39 3.24 -3.30
CA THR A 13 11.38 3.59 -4.33
C THR A 13 11.07 3.02 -5.73
N GLY A 14 10.15 2.05 -5.81
CA GLY A 14 9.67 1.48 -7.06
C GLY A 14 8.70 2.42 -7.81
N MET A 15 8.43 2.14 -9.08
CA MET A 15 7.57 2.97 -9.94
C MET A 15 6.15 3.12 -9.36
N VAL A 16 5.55 2.05 -8.85
CA VAL A 16 4.21 2.08 -8.25
C VAL A 16 4.21 2.85 -6.93
N GLY A 17 5.23 2.66 -6.09
CA GLY A 17 5.40 3.44 -4.87
C GLY A 17 5.53 4.94 -5.14
N GLN A 18 6.30 5.33 -6.15
CA GLN A 18 6.40 6.73 -6.61
C GLN A 18 5.04 7.26 -7.09
N ARG A 19 4.24 6.42 -7.77
CA ARG A 19 2.90 6.82 -8.23
C ARG A 19 1.96 7.07 -7.05
N PHE A 20 1.98 6.22 -6.01
CA PHE A 20 1.23 6.48 -4.78
C PHE A 20 1.62 7.82 -4.17
N ILE A 21 2.91 8.08 -4.03
CA ILE A 21 3.42 9.34 -3.45
C ILE A 21 2.93 10.55 -4.25
N SER A 22 3.02 10.49 -5.58
CA SER A 22 2.54 11.56 -6.45
C SER A 22 1.02 11.80 -6.33
N LEU A 23 0.22 10.72 -6.26
CA LEU A 23 -1.24 10.81 -6.15
C LEU A 23 -1.72 11.26 -4.77
N LEU A 24 -0.93 11.01 -3.74
CA LEU A 24 -1.27 11.37 -2.36
C LEU A 24 -0.78 12.76 -1.96
N GLU A 25 -0.06 13.46 -2.83
CA GLU A 25 0.33 14.85 -2.60
C GLU A 25 -0.92 15.72 -2.41
N ASN A 26 -0.96 16.45 -1.29
CA ASN A 26 -2.11 17.31 -0.93
C ASN A 26 -3.46 16.57 -0.85
N HIS A 27 -3.46 15.25 -0.61
CA HIS A 27 -4.69 14.48 -0.48
C HIS A 27 -5.52 14.98 0.71
N PRO A 28 -6.86 15.11 0.58
CA PRO A 28 -7.70 15.68 1.62
C PRO A 28 -7.76 14.85 2.90
N TRP A 29 -7.66 13.53 2.82
CA TRP A 29 -7.84 12.59 3.94
C TRP A 29 -6.56 11.87 4.39
N PHE A 30 -5.52 11.84 3.55
CA PHE A 30 -4.30 11.06 3.78
C PHE A 30 -3.05 11.92 3.76
N GLU A 31 -2.11 11.58 4.63
CA GLU A 31 -0.78 12.17 4.65
C GLU A 31 0.29 11.07 4.63
N VAL A 32 1.19 11.13 3.68
CA VAL A 32 2.32 10.19 3.60
C VAL A 32 3.37 10.60 4.61
N VAL A 33 3.53 9.81 5.66
CA VAL A 33 4.47 10.08 6.76
C VAL A 33 5.63 9.09 6.82
N THR A 34 5.48 7.92 6.20
CA THR A 34 6.48 6.85 6.25
C THR A 34 6.70 6.22 4.89
N LEU A 35 7.96 6.10 4.53
CA LEU A 35 8.40 5.44 3.31
C LEU A 35 9.28 4.25 3.68
N ALA A 36 8.92 3.06 3.22
CA ALA A 36 9.69 1.86 3.46
C ALA A 36 10.07 1.17 2.15
N ALA A 37 11.28 0.65 2.11
CA ALA A 37 11.82 -0.02 0.93
C ALA A 37 12.80 -1.13 1.35
N SER A 38 13.48 -1.73 0.37
CA SER A 38 14.47 -2.76 0.61
C SER A 38 15.62 -2.27 1.52
N PRO A 39 16.34 -3.17 2.21
CA PRO A 39 17.47 -2.82 3.07
C PRO A 39 18.53 -1.93 2.39
N ARG A 40 18.68 -2.03 1.07
CA ARG A 40 19.64 -1.19 0.30
C ARG A 40 19.27 0.29 0.29
N SER A 41 18.00 0.61 0.42
CA SER A 41 17.48 1.98 0.43
C SER A 41 17.28 2.52 1.83
N ALA A 42 17.20 1.66 2.83
CA ALA A 42 16.97 2.04 4.21
C ALA A 42 18.09 2.92 4.78
N GLY A 43 17.71 3.89 5.61
CA GLY A 43 18.64 4.84 6.23
C GLY A 43 19.03 6.05 5.37
N LYS A 44 18.63 6.08 4.10
CA LYS A 44 18.85 7.22 3.19
C LYS A 44 17.63 8.12 3.19
N THR A 45 17.80 9.40 2.87
CA THR A 45 16.66 10.25 2.52
C THR A 45 15.98 9.70 1.27
N TYR A 46 14.69 9.97 1.11
CA TYR A 46 13.95 9.45 -0.04
C TYR A 46 14.55 9.92 -1.37
N GLU A 47 14.94 11.21 -1.44
CA GLU A 47 15.61 11.77 -2.62
C GLU A 47 16.89 11.01 -2.96
N GLU A 48 17.74 10.72 -1.97
CA GLU A 48 18.96 9.91 -2.15
C GLU A 48 18.65 8.46 -2.53
N ALA A 49 17.67 7.84 -1.89
CA ALA A 49 17.26 6.46 -2.15
C ALA A 49 16.72 6.27 -3.56
N VAL A 50 15.98 7.25 -4.08
CA VAL A 50 15.48 7.27 -5.46
C VAL A 50 16.62 7.60 -6.45
N GLY A 51 17.50 8.54 -6.11
CA GLY A 51 18.75 8.82 -6.83
C GLY A 51 18.56 9.01 -8.32
N GLY A 52 17.78 10.00 -8.76
CA GLY A 52 17.54 10.31 -10.17
C GLY A 52 16.63 9.32 -10.91
N ARG A 53 16.10 8.30 -10.23
CA ARG A 53 15.14 7.31 -10.78
C ARG A 53 13.67 7.70 -10.55
N TRP A 54 13.41 8.98 -10.26
CA TRP A 54 12.04 9.48 -10.22
C TRP A 54 11.44 9.43 -11.63
N LYS A 55 10.31 8.74 -11.79
CA LYS A 55 9.70 8.42 -13.09
C LYS A 55 8.34 9.08 -13.30
N MET A 56 7.90 9.92 -12.36
CA MET A 56 6.65 10.63 -12.50
C MET A 56 6.85 11.92 -13.31
N ASP A 57 5.79 12.33 -14.03
CA ASP A 57 5.78 13.56 -14.82
C ASP A 57 5.78 14.82 -13.94
N THR A 58 5.31 14.69 -12.70
CA THR A 58 5.34 15.76 -11.70
C THR A 58 6.64 15.71 -10.88
N PRO A 59 7.14 16.84 -10.37
CA PRO A 59 8.26 16.84 -9.44
C PRO A 59 8.00 15.96 -8.21
N MET A 60 9.07 15.46 -7.60
CA MET A 60 8.97 14.77 -6.32
C MET A 60 8.42 15.73 -5.24
N PRO A 61 7.35 15.35 -4.51
CA PRO A 61 6.77 16.21 -3.47
C PRO A 61 7.80 16.60 -2.39
N GLU A 62 7.87 17.87 -2.05
CA GLU A 62 8.82 18.38 -1.05
C GLU A 62 8.65 17.71 0.32
N ALA A 63 7.41 17.39 0.71
CA ALA A 63 7.10 16.77 1.99
C ALA A 63 7.78 15.41 2.19
N VAL A 64 8.07 14.67 1.11
CA VAL A 64 8.67 13.32 1.20
C VAL A 64 10.16 13.29 0.94
N LYS A 65 10.74 14.29 0.28
CA LYS A 65 12.16 14.31 -0.13
C LYS A 65 13.13 13.95 1.01
N LYS A 66 12.91 14.55 2.18
CA LYS A 66 13.79 14.42 3.35
C LYS A 66 13.38 13.30 4.31
N LEU A 67 12.27 12.60 4.05
CA LEU A 67 11.90 11.44 4.87
C LEU A 67 12.98 10.37 4.75
N VAL A 68 13.41 9.85 5.88
CA VAL A 68 14.35 8.72 5.92
C VAL A 68 13.60 7.44 5.56
N VAL A 69 14.08 6.74 4.56
CA VAL A 69 13.49 5.47 4.13
C VAL A 69 13.75 4.40 5.18
N MET A 70 12.69 3.75 5.64
CA MET A 70 12.77 2.66 6.61
C MET A 70 12.97 1.31 5.91
N ASN A 71 13.50 0.33 6.63
CA ASN A 71 13.57 -1.04 6.14
C ASN A 71 12.17 -1.66 6.18
N VAL A 72 11.65 -2.11 5.03
CA VAL A 72 10.33 -2.73 4.93
C VAL A 72 10.19 -4.00 5.79
N ASN A 73 11.29 -4.67 6.11
CA ASN A 73 11.30 -5.85 6.96
C ASN A 73 11.23 -5.53 8.47
N ASP A 74 11.42 -4.27 8.86
CA ASP A 74 11.24 -3.81 10.24
C ASP A 74 9.75 -3.46 10.49
N VAL A 75 8.93 -4.51 10.44
CA VAL A 75 7.47 -4.42 10.39
C VAL A 75 6.91 -3.64 11.58
N GLU A 76 7.32 -3.98 12.80
CA GLU A 76 6.82 -3.36 14.04
C GLU A 76 7.12 -1.86 14.07
N HIS A 77 8.34 -1.49 13.70
CA HIS A 77 8.76 -0.09 13.69
C HIS A 77 7.98 0.72 12.64
N VAL A 78 7.89 0.21 11.40
CA VAL A 78 7.11 0.88 10.34
C VAL A 78 5.64 1.00 10.75
N ALA A 79 5.04 -0.08 11.23
CA ALA A 79 3.64 -0.13 11.64
C ALA A 79 3.31 0.89 12.75
N SER A 80 4.24 1.10 13.70
CA SER A 80 4.04 2.05 14.80
C SER A 80 3.90 3.51 14.36
N THR A 81 4.34 3.85 13.16
CA THR A 81 4.36 5.23 12.64
C THR A 81 3.11 5.61 11.82
N VAL A 82 2.28 4.64 11.45
CA VAL A 82 1.21 4.81 10.47
C VAL A 82 -0.14 4.32 10.97
N ASP A 83 -1.21 4.75 10.31
CA ASP A 83 -2.55 4.24 10.53
C ASP A 83 -2.89 3.09 9.58
N PHE A 84 -2.33 3.09 8.37
CA PHE A 84 -2.39 2.00 7.41
C PHE A 84 -1.28 2.14 6.37
N VAL A 85 -1.10 1.13 5.51
CA VAL A 85 -0.08 1.15 4.46
C VAL A 85 -0.64 0.82 3.09
N PHE A 86 -0.08 1.46 2.06
CA PHE A 86 -0.15 0.97 0.69
C PHE A 86 1.06 0.09 0.39
N SER A 87 0.82 -1.10 -0.15
CA SER A 87 1.88 -2.05 -0.50
C SER A 87 2.11 -2.12 -2.01
N ALA A 88 3.35 -1.85 -2.40
CA ALA A 88 3.87 -1.96 -3.75
C ALA A 88 5.28 -2.59 -3.72
N VAL A 89 5.50 -3.53 -2.82
CA VAL A 89 6.79 -4.23 -2.68
C VAL A 89 7.06 -5.10 -3.90
N ASP A 90 8.33 -5.23 -4.25
CA ASP A 90 8.81 -6.05 -5.35
C ASP A 90 9.65 -7.22 -4.79
N MET A 91 9.00 -8.36 -4.63
CA MET A 91 9.54 -9.59 -4.06
C MET A 91 8.86 -10.79 -4.71
N SER A 92 9.26 -12.00 -4.37
CA SER A 92 8.50 -13.21 -4.75
C SER A 92 7.09 -13.18 -4.14
N LYS A 93 6.15 -13.90 -4.76
CA LYS A 93 4.76 -13.94 -4.27
C LYS A 93 4.64 -14.42 -2.82
N ASP A 94 5.47 -15.39 -2.43
CA ASP A 94 5.44 -15.94 -1.08
C ASP A 94 5.99 -14.95 -0.06
N GLU A 95 7.05 -14.22 -0.40
CA GLU A 95 7.58 -13.14 0.44
C GLU A 95 6.59 -11.99 0.57
N ILE A 96 5.90 -11.61 -0.51
CA ILE A 96 4.85 -10.58 -0.47
C ILE A 96 3.71 -11.01 0.45
N LYS A 97 3.24 -12.26 0.34
CA LYS A 97 2.20 -12.78 1.25
C LYS A 97 2.65 -12.70 2.70
N ALA A 98 3.85 -13.18 2.98
CA ALA A 98 4.38 -13.19 4.34
C ALA A 98 4.50 -11.78 4.93
N ILE A 99 5.03 -10.83 4.18
CA ILE A 99 5.25 -9.47 4.69
C ILE A 99 3.93 -8.71 4.85
N GLU A 100 2.99 -8.82 3.90
CA GLU A 100 1.68 -8.18 4.01
C GLU A 100 0.87 -8.76 5.18
N GLU A 101 0.92 -10.07 5.41
CA GLU A 101 0.31 -10.67 6.60
C GLU A 101 1.00 -10.23 7.90
N ALA A 102 2.32 -10.06 7.89
CA ALA A 102 3.04 -9.55 9.06
C ALA A 102 2.56 -8.14 9.43
N TYR A 103 2.43 -7.23 8.45
CA TYR A 103 1.86 -5.90 8.69
C TYR A 103 0.41 -5.98 9.19
N ALA A 104 -0.44 -6.79 8.58
CA ALA A 104 -1.82 -6.94 9.03
C ALA A 104 -1.90 -7.43 10.48
N LYS A 105 -1.02 -8.35 10.90
CA LYS A 105 -0.94 -8.87 12.28
C LYS A 105 -0.51 -7.84 13.31
N THR A 106 0.14 -6.76 12.92
CA THR A 106 0.40 -5.60 13.81
C THR A 106 -0.80 -4.65 13.94
N GLU A 107 -1.98 -5.08 13.53
CA GLU A 107 -3.21 -4.28 13.48
C GLU A 107 -3.15 -3.12 12.47
N THR A 108 -2.23 -3.20 11.49
CA THR A 108 -2.06 -2.22 10.42
C THR A 108 -2.76 -2.70 9.15
N PRO A 109 -3.84 -2.06 8.69
CA PRO A 109 -4.47 -2.39 7.42
C PRO A 109 -3.49 -2.22 6.24
N VAL A 110 -3.55 -3.15 5.30
CA VAL A 110 -2.73 -3.17 4.09
C VAL A 110 -3.61 -3.07 2.85
N VAL A 111 -3.44 -2.01 2.07
CA VAL A 111 -4.06 -1.87 0.76
C VAL A 111 -3.01 -2.20 -0.29
N SER A 112 -3.13 -3.36 -0.92
CA SER A 112 -2.07 -3.91 -1.77
C SER A 112 -2.34 -3.69 -3.27
N ASN A 113 -1.30 -3.22 -3.96
CA ASN A 113 -1.25 -3.22 -5.42
C ASN A 113 -0.80 -4.58 -5.98
N ASN A 114 -0.23 -5.45 -5.14
CA ASN A 114 0.40 -6.69 -5.56
C ASN A 114 -0.62 -7.79 -5.90
N SER A 115 -0.18 -8.76 -6.69
CA SER A 115 -1.01 -9.88 -7.12
C SER A 115 -1.01 -11.07 -6.16
N ALA A 116 -0.14 -11.06 -5.15
CA ALA A 116 0.13 -12.23 -4.31
C ALA A 116 -1.13 -12.77 -3.61
N HIS A 117 -1.97 -11.89 -3.06
CA HIS A 117 -3.18 -12.25 -2.35
C HIS A 117 -4.47 -12.25 -3.18
N ARG A 118 -4.42 -11.98 -4.50
CA ARG A 118 -5.64 -11.88 -5.33
C ARG A 118 -6.52 -13.13 -5.32
N TRP A 119 -5.94 -14.29 -5.06
CA TRP A 119 -6.65 -15.57 -4.99
C TRP A 119 -6.70 -16.17 -3.59
N THR A 120 -6.37 -15.39 -2.57
CA THR A 120 -6.56 -15.80 -1.18
C THR A 120 -8.03 -15.61 -0.80
N PRO A 121 -8.75 -16.67 -0.41
CA PRO A 121 -10.22 -16.65 -0.34
C PRO A 121 -10.83 -15.58 0.57
N ASP A 122 -10.12 -15.21 1.64
CA ASP A 122 -10.56 -14.22 2.62
C ASP A 122 -9.93 -12.83 2.43
N VAL A 123 -9.23 -12.62 1.31
CA VAL A 123 -8.69 -11.32 0.93
C VAL A 123 -9.57 -10.70 -0.15
N PRO A 124 -10.24 -9.57 0.11
CA PRO A 124 -11.09 -8.96 -0.90
C PRO A 124 -10.25 -8.37 -2.04
N MET A 125 -10.67 -8.65 -3.28
CA MET A 125 -10.16 -8.01 -4.49
C MET A 125 -11.26 -7.09 -5.03
N VAL A 126 -11.08 -5.77 -4.90
CA VAL A 126 -12.18 -4.81 -5.01
C VAL A 126 -11.93 -3.76 -6.09
N VAL A 127 -12.97 -3.52 -6.88
CA VAL A 127 -13.25 -2.26 -7.58
C VAL A 127 -14.47 -1.67 -6.87
N PRO A 128 -14.31 -0.62 -6.03
CA PRO A 128 -15.35 -0.20 -5.09
C PRO A 128 -16.70 0.16 -5.75
N GLU A 129 -16.67 0.65 -6.98
CA GLU A 129 -17.86 0.98 -7.76
C GLU A 129 -18.62 -0.25 -8.29
N ILE A 130 -18.00 -1.44 -8.24
CA ILE A 130 -18.54 -2.66 -8.85
C ILE A 130 -18.93 -3.70 -7.82
N ASN A 131 -18.02 -4.00 -6.88
CA ASN A 131 -18.17 -5.11 -5.93
C ASN A 131 -17.77 -4.73 -4.49
N PRO A 132 -18.34 -3.65 -3.91
CA PRO A 132 -18.01 -3.24 -2.55
C PRO A 132 -18.35 -4.31 -1.50
N GLU A 133 -19.35 -5.16 -1.76
CA GLU A 133 -19.74 -6.28 -0.91
C GLU A 133 -18.61 -7.29 -0.70
N HIS A 134 -17.61 -7.31 -1.58
CA HIS A 134 -16.45 -8.20 -1.38
C HIS A 134 -15.62 -7.84 -0.15
N PHE A 135 -15.77 -6.63 0.41
CA PHE A 135 -15.16 -6.29 1.68
C PHE A 135 -15.69 -7.14 2.86
N ASP A 136 -16.85 -7.76 2.76
CA ASP A 136 -17.44 -8.58 3.82
C ASP A 136 -16.55 -9.79 4.19
N VAL A 137 -15.71 -10.27 3.27
CA VAL A 137 -14.77 -11.37 3.54
C VAL A 137 -13.67 -11.00 4.55
N ILE A 138 -13.45 -9.70 4.81
CA ILE A 138 -12.46 -9.21 5.79
C ILE A 138 -12.72 -9.79 7.19
N GLU A 139 -13.95 -10.00 7.56
CA GLU A 139 -14.27 -10.55 8.88
C GLU A 139 -13.77 -12.02 9.04
N PHE A 140 -13.76 -12.80 7.96
CA PHE A 140 -13.15 -14.13 7.95
C PHE A 140 -11.62 -14.05 8.00
N GLN A 141 -11.04 -13.09 7.27
CA GLN A 141 -9.60 -12.85 7.27
C GLN A 141 -9.10 -12.47 8.67
N LYS A 142 -9.77 -11.53 9.35
CA LYS A 142 -9.44 -11.13 10.72
C LYS A 142 -9.45 -12.32 11.69
N LYS A 143 -10.43 -13.21 11.56
CA LYS A 143 -10.49 -14.46 12.37
C LYS A 143 -9.26 -15.34 12.09
N ARG A 144 -8.88 -15.52 10.82
CA ARG A 144 -7.71 -16.31 10.44
C ARG A 144 -6.40 -15.69 10.94
N LEU A 145 -6.25 -14.37 10.81
CA LEU A 145 -5.04 -13.65 11.21
C LEU A 145 -4.96 -13.39 12.73
N GLY A 146 -6.09 -13.48 13.45
CA GLY A 146 -6.19 -13.14 14.86
C GLY A 146 -6.16 -11.63 15.13
N THR A 147 -6.63 -10.82 14.19
CA THR A 147 -6.62 -9.35 14.25
C THR A 147 -8.00 -8.78 14.55
N LYS A 148 -8.03 -7.55 15.06
CA LYS A 148 -9.26 -6.76 15.25
C LYS A 148 -9.42 -5.69 14.17
N ARG A 149 -8.32 -5.01 13.85
CA ARG A 149 -8.27 -3.89 12.89
C ARG A 149 -7.48 -4.25 11.63
N GLY A 150 -6.40 -5.03 11.78
CA GLY A 150 -5.52 -5.38 10.68
C GLY A 150 -6.17 -6.30 9.65
N PHE A 151 -6.03 -5.96 8.39
CA PHE A 151 -6.49 -6.76 7.25
C PHE A 151 -5.68 -6.42 6.00
N ILE A 152 -5.83 -7.22 4.95
CA ILE A 152 -5.30 -6.99 3.62
C ILE A 152 -6.47 -6.87 2.66
N ALA A 153 -6.47 -5.83 1.83
CA ALA A 153 -7.36 -5.71 0.67
C ALA A 153 -6.50 -5.46 -0.58
N VAL A 154 -6.88 -6.05 -1.69
CA VAL A 154 -6.10 -5.94 -2.92
C VAL A 154 -6.92 -5.31 -4.05
N LYS A 155 -6.25 -4.58 -4.92
CA LYS A 155 -6.83 -4.16 -6.17
C LYS A 155 -6.67 -5.25 -7.25
N PRO A 156 -7.57 -5.35 -8.22
CA PRO A 156 -7.41 -6.23 -9.37
C PRO A 156 -6.25 -5.76 -10.27
N ASN A 157 -6.03 -6.49 -11.35
CA ASN A 157 -5.04 -6.11 -12.36
C ASN A 157 -5.35 -4.73 -12.94
N CYS A 158 -4.30 -3.95 -13.24
CA CYS A 158 -4.43 -2.59 -13.77
C CYS A 158 -5.22 -2.52 -15.08
N SER A 159 -5.09 -3.51 -15.96
CA SER A 159 -5.86 -3.58 -17.21
C SER A 159 -7.36 -3.71 -16.95
N ILE A 160 -7.77 -4.55 -15.99
CA ILE A 160 -9.19 -4.73 -15.64
C ILE A 160 -9.80 -3.44 -15.11
N GLN A 161 -9.09 -2.72 -14.25
CA GLN A 161 -9.59 -1.48 -13.66
C GLN A 161 -9.87 -0.38 -14.69
N SER A 162 -9.20 -0.41 -15.84
CA SER A 162 -9.38 0.60 -16.89
C SER A 162 -10.71 0.43 -17.65
N TYR A 163 -11.24 -0.79 -17.77
CA TYR A 163 -12.44 -1.06 -18.57
C TYR A 163 -13.61 -1.66 -17.80
N ALA A 164 -13.38 -2.31 -16.67
CA ALA A 164 -14.45 -2.96 -15.92
C ALA A 164 -15.59 -2.01 -15.49
N PRO A 165 -15.31 -0.79 -14.98
CA PRO A 165 -16.37 0.16 -14.63
C PRO A 165 -17.25 0.53 -15.83
N VAL A 166 -16.63 0.74 -17.00
CA VAL A 166 -17.35 1.08 -18.24
C VAL A 166 -18.25 -0.07 -18.68
N LEU A 167 -17.71 -1.30 -18.72
CA LEU A 167 -18.46 -2.49 -19.12
C LEU A 167 -19.60 -2.81 -18.14
N THR A 168 -19.39 -2.56 -16.86
CA THR A 168 -20.43 -2.77 -15.84
C THR A 168 -21.60 -1.80 -16.00
N ALA A 169 -21.33 -0.57 -16.40
CA ALA A 169 -22.38 0.42 -16.64
C ALA A 169 -23.23 0.11 -17.89
N TRP A 170 -22.77 -0.78 -18.78
CA TRP A 170 -23.51 -1.20 -19.98
C TRP A 170 -24.41 -2.42 -19.75
N LYS A 171 -24.47 -2.94 -18.53
CA LYS A 171 -25.40 -3.99 -18.12
C LYS A 171 -26.75 -3.40 -17.76
#